data_e082e4ebb8dfece654509a1304c158d1
#
_entry.id   e082e4ebb8dfece654509a1304c158d1
#
_cell.length_a   1.000
_cell.length_b   1.000
_cell.length_c   1.000
_cell.angle_alpha   90.00
_cell.angle_beta   90.00
_cell.angle_gamma   90.00
#
_symmetry.space_group_name_H-M   'P 1'
#
loop_
_entity.id
_entity.type
_entity.pdbx_description
1 polymer ?
#
loop_
_entity_poly.entity_id
_entity_poly.type
_entity_poly.pdbx_seq_one_letter_code
_entity_poly.pdbx_strand_id
1 'polypeptide(L)' 'MRLPPELQIFLWVRKEEEFYTQNVLESYDGMVLIADCRRLGEEVEMVLSSSSSFREELRKVLDGLAREVGLRYQEISA' A
#
# COMPACT_ATOMS: atom_id res chain seq x y z
N MET A 1 -19.74 -9.50 15.87
CA MET A 1 -18.96 -10.33 14.96
C MET A 1 -17.56 -9.77 14.76
N ARG A 2 -16.58 -10.61 14.84
CA ARG A 2 -15.22 -10.19 14.66
C ARG A 2 -14.82 -10.32 13.20
N LEU A 3 -14.15 -9.31 12.72
CA LEU A 3 -13.55 -9.41 11.40
C LEU A 3 -12.24 -10.17 11.50
N PRO A 4 -11.84 -10.88 10.44
CA PRO A 4 -10.54 -11.53 10.46
C PRO A 4 -9.44 -10.50 10.58
N PRO A 5 -8.25 -10.91 11.05
CA PRO A 5 -7.13 -10.00 11.14
C PRO A 5 -6.86 -9.35 9.80
N GLU A 6 -6.64 -8.07 9.83
CA GLU A 6 -6.38 -7.33 8.62
C GLU A 6 -4.92 -7.37 8.30
N LEU A 7 -4.65 -7.36 7.02
CA LEU A 7 -3.29 -7.18 6.54
C LEU A 7 -2.98 -5.70 6.51
N GLN A 8 -1.90 -5.30 7.15
CA GLN A 8 -1.48 -3.91 7.13
C GLN A 8 -0.11 -3.81 6.48
N ILE A 9 0.05 -2.82 5.64
CA ILE A 9 1.29 -2.61 4.93
C ILE A 9 1.64 -1.13 5.00
N PHE A 10 2.87 -0.84 5.35
CA PHE A 10 3.41 0.51 5.28
C PHE A 10 4.20 0.60 3.99
N LEU A 11 4.02 1.70 3.25
CA LEU A 11 4.83 1.94 2.07
C LEU A 11 5.35 3.36 2.09
N TRP A 12 6.50 3.55 1.46
CA TRP A 12 7.14 4.85 1.36
C TRP A 12 7.51 5.08 -0.09
N VAL A 13 7.11 6.23 -0.62
CA VAL A 13 7.33 6.57 -2.01
C VAL A 13 7.70 8.04 -2.06
N ARG A 14 8.48 8.43 -3.06
CA ARG A 14 8.84 9.83 -3.22
C ARG A 14 7.58 10.64 -3.50
N LYS A 15 7.57 11.89 -3.02
CA LYS A 15 6.37 12.72 -3.12
C LYS A 15 5.96 12.94 -4.58
N GLU A 16 6.91 12.92 -5.52
CA GLU A 16 6.59 13.09 -6.94
C GLU A 16 5.77 11.93 -7.48
N GLU A 17 5.87 10.77 -6.85
CA GLU A 17 5.17 9.57 -7.30
C GLU A 17 3.92 9.28 -6.49
N GLU A 18 3.56 10.17 -5.59
CA GLU A 18 2.43 9.93 -4.70
C GLU A 18 1.13 9.74 -5.46
N PHE A 19 0.87 10.64 -6.40
CA PHE A 19 -0.39 10.64 -7.13
C PHE A 19 -0.54 9.39 -7.98
N TYR A 20 0.51 9.03 -8.69
CA TYR A 20 0.48 7.83 -9.51
C TYR A 20 0.28 6.59 -8.66
N THR A 21 1.03 6.49 -7.55
CA THR A 21 0.93 5.34 -6.66
C THR A 21 -0.48 5.21 -6.10
N GLN A 22 -1.05 6.33 -5.65
CA GLN A 22 -2.39 6.33 -5.11
C GLN A 22 -3.41 5.88 -6.15
N ASN A 23 -3.28 6.37 -7.38
CA ASN A 23 -4.21 6.00 -8.45
C ASN A 23 -4.12 4.52 -8.78
N VAL A 24 -2.92 3.97 -8.82
CA VAL A 24 -2.76 2.54 -9.09
C VAL A 24 -3.43 1.73 -8.00
N LEU A 25 -3.18 2.09 -6.74
CA LEU A 25 -3.75 1.33 -5.62
C LEU A 25 -5.27 1.43 -5.61
N GLU A 26 -5.80 2.62 -5.91
CA GLU A 26 -7.24 2.81 -5.90
C GLU A 26 -7.93 2.08 -7.05
N SER A 27 -7.17 1.73 -8.10
CA SER A 27 -7.76 0.98 -9.20
C SER A 27 -8.06 -0.47 -8.81
N TYR A 28 -7.50 -0.94 -7.71
CA TYR A 28 -7.80 -2.27 -7.19
C TYR A 28 -8.89 -2.18 -6.13
N ASP A 29 -10.02 -1.65 -6.56
CA ASP A 29 -11.16 -1.42 -5.68
C ASP A 29 -11.59 -2.72 -5.02
N GLY A 30 -11.82 -2.65 -3.71
CA GLY A 30 -12.24 -3.82 -2.96
C GLY A 30 -11.10 -4.70 -2.48
N MET A 31 -9.88 -4.48 -2.98
CA MET A 31 -8.75 -5.28 -2.56
C MET A 31 -7.91 -4.57 -1.52
N VAL A 32 -7.70 -3.27 -1.68
CA VAL A 32 -6.84 -2.52 -0.77
C VAL A 32 -7.46 -1.17 -0.47
N LEU A 33 -7.28 -0.73 0.76
CA LEU A 33 -7.75 0.58 1.20
C LEU A 33 -6.55 1.36 1.72
N ILE A 34 -6.43 2.60 1.27
CA ILE A 34 -5.42 3.50 1.81
C ILE A 34 -5.99 4.10 3.08
N ALA A 35 -5.52 3.58 4.23
CA ALA A 35 -6.08 3.96 5.51
C ALA A 35 -5.50 5.27 6.02
N ASP A 36 -4.29 5.62 5.61
CA ASP A 36 -3.65 6.83 6.05
C ASP A 36 -2.58 7.21 5.05
N CYS A 37 -2.28 8.49 4.99
CA CYS A 37 -1.27 9.00 4.06
C CYS A 37 -0.70 10.26 4.67
N ARG A 38 0.62 10.32 4.83
CA ARG A 38 1.22 11.53 5.37
C ARG A 38 2.58 11.78 4.76
N ARG A 39 2.92 13.05 4.75
CA ARG A 39 4.17 13.48 4.12
C ARG A 39 5.30 13.49 5.14
N LEU A 40 6.41 12.89 4.75
CA LEU A 40 7.62 12.84 5.58
C LEU A 40 8.77 13.41 4.76
N GLY A 41 8.86 14.74 4.70
CA GLY A 41 9.90 15.38 3.92
C GLY A 41 9.72 15.12 2.43
N GLU A 42 10.69 14.47 1.82
CA GLU A 42 10.66 14.17 0.39
C GLU A 42 9.90 12.90 0.07
N GLU A 43 9.44 12.19 1.09
CA GLU A 43 8.71 10.96 0.90
C GLU A 43 7.32 11.08 1.47
N VAL A 44 6.46 10.18 1.00
CA VAL A 44 5.10 10.05 1.52
C VAL A 44 4.97 8.64 2.08
N GLU A 45 4.43 8.55 3.28
CA GLU A 45 4.15 7.27 3.92
C GLU A 45 2.67 6.99 3.80
N MET A 46 2.34 5.81 3.29
CA MET A 46 0.96 5.37 3.22
C MET A 46 0.79 4.12 4.04
N VAL A 47 -0.34 4.04 4.72
CA VAL A 47 -0.71 2.84 5.47
C VAL A 47 -1.85 2.19 4.70
N LEU A 48 -1.63 0.96 4.27
CA LEU A 48 -2.60 0.22 3.50
C LEU A 48 -3.24 -0.84 4.37
N SER A 49 -4.53 -1.06 4.15
CA SER A 49 -5.27 -2.10 4.83
C SER A 49 -5.90 -3.00 3.80
N SER A 50 -5.85 -4.31 4.04
CA SER A 50 -6.39 -5.28 3.12
C SER A 50 -6.74 -6.54 3.87
N SER A 51 -7.45 -7.44 3.22
CA SER A 51 -7.70 -8.76 3.77
C SER A 51 -6.48 -9.64 3.50
N SER A 52 -6.18 -10.51 4.44
CA SER A 52 -5.05 -11.42 4.27
C SER A 52 -5.25 -12.35 3.08
N SER A 53 -6.49 -12.53 2.63
CA SER A 53 -6.76 -13.36 1.46
C SER A 53 -6.21 -12.74 0.18
N PHE A 54 -5.91 -11.43 0.19
CA PHE A 54 -5.34 -10.75 -0.97
C PHE A 54 -3.84 -10.56 -0.90
N ARG A 55 -3.19 -11.21 0.07
CA ARG A 55 -1.77 -10.97 0.30
C ARG A 55 -0.91 -11.20 -0.95
N GLU A 56 -1.18 -12.29 -1.65
CA GLU A 56 -0.36 -12.63 -2.83
C GLU A 56 -0.56 -11.62 -3.95
N GLU A 57 -1.81 -11.29 -4.24
CA GLU A 57 -2.09 -10.33 -5.29
C GLU A 57 -1.52 -8.96 -4.96
N LEU A 58 -1.67 -8.56 -3.70
CA LEU A 58 -1.19 -7.25 -3.28
C LEU A 58 0.33 -7.18 -3.34
N ARG A 59 1.01 -8.27 -3.00
CA ARG A 59 2.46 -8.31 -3.13
C ARG A 59 2.89 -8.09 -4.57
N LYS A 60 2.21 -8.73 -5.51
CA LYS A 60 2.54 -8.55 -6.92
C LYS A 60 2.37 -7.11 -7.36
N VAL A 61 1.30 -6.47 -6.91
CA VAL A 61 1.06 -5.07 -7.24
C VAL A 61 2.17 -4.20 -6.65
N LEU A 62 2.51 -4.42 -5.38
CA LEU A 62 3.52 -3.61 -4.72
C LEU A 62 4.91 -3.84 -5.29
N ASP A 63 5.22 -5.09 -5.63
CA ASP A 63 6.50 -5.38 -6.26
C ASP A 63 6.61 -4.70 -7.62
N GLY A 64 5.51 -4.66 -8.36
CA GLY A 64 5.48 -3.94 -9.62
C GLY A 64 5.72 -2.46 -9.44
N LEU A 65 5.05 -1.86 -8.46
CA LEU A 65 5.24 -0.45 -8.15
C LEU A 65 6.66 -0.18 -7.67
N ALA A 66 7.23 -1.09 -6.89
CA ALA A 66 8.61 -0.92 -6.44
C ALA A 66 9.57 -0.83 -7.62
N ARG A 67 9.33 -1.62 -8.65
CA ARG A 67 10.14 -1.56 -9.85
C ARG A 67 9.88 -0.29 -10.67
N GLU A 68 8.65 0.19 -10.67
CA GLU A 68 8.27 1.33 -11.49
C GLU A 68 8.70 2.66 -10.88
N VAL A 69 8.43 2.83 -9.59
CA VAL A 69 8.63 4.13 -8.95
C VAL A 69 9.60 4.08 -7.78
N GLY A 70 10.15 2.91 -7.50
CA GLY A 70 11.15 2.79 -6.45
C GLY A 70 10.59 2.84 -5.04
N LEU A 71 9.30 2.53 -4.87
CA LEU A 71 8.74 2.55 -3.53
C LEU A 71 9.29 1.38 -2.71
N ARG A 72 9.23 1.54 -1.40
CA ARG A 72 9.56 0.49 -0.44
C ARG A 72 8.30 0.19 0.35
N TYR A 73 8.16 -1.04 0.79
CA TYR A 73 7.02 -1.38 1.62
C TYR A 73 7.40 -2.44 2.62
N GLN A 74 6.62 -2.49 3.68
CA GLN A 74 6.83 -3.45 4.75
C GLN A 74 5.48 -3.92 5.25
N GLU A 75 5.31 -5.24 5.27
CA GLU A 75 4.10 -5.84 5.79
C GLU A 75 4.18 -5.89 7.30
N ILE A 76 3.11 -5.45 7.96
CA ILE A 76 3.02 -5.50 9.42
C ILE A 76 2.12 -6.67 9.76
N SER A 77 2.68 -7.64 10.45
CA SER A 77 1.94 -8.79 10.89
C SER A 77 1.15 -8.44 12.14
N ALA A 78 -0.08 -8.85 12.17
CA ALA A 78 -0.89 -8.65 13.37
C ALA A 78 -0.47 -9.60 14.46
#